data_cf1ba658949b6721d5927242ab1177fb
#
_entry.id   cf1ba658949b6721d5927242ab1177fb
#
_cell.length_a   1.000
_cell.length_b   1.000
_cell.length_c   1.000
_cell.angle_alpha   90.00
_cell.angle_beta   90.00
_cell.angle_gamma   90.00
#
_symmetry.space_group_name_H-M   'P 1'
#
loop_
_entity.id
_entity.type
_entity.pdbx_description
1 polymer ?
#
loop_
_entity_poly.entity_id
_entity_poly.type
_entity_poly.pdbx_seq_one_letter_code
_entity_poly.pdbx_strand_id
1 'polypeptide(L)'
;FNVIKEYANVVHGFDSWTGMPWPWQLTRLVEPEKTGPHLAAKTIPQTDDTQIFWSGLFEDTLPKFIKKYDHPISFLHIDSNYYRSATQVLSLLDTNITKDTIIVIGQCHAFEQADLKKWSNVWNHGLLACKNWGRNIQFFSRNHFLQAAGKIK
;
A
#
# COMPACT_ATOMS: atom_id res chain seq x y z
N PHE A 1 2.79 7.74 -10.53
CA PHE A 1 3.50 6.83 -11.45
C PHE A 1 4.58 7.56 -12.26
N ASN A 2 4.25 8.64 -12.96
CA ASN A 2 5.19 9.32 -13.86
C ASN A 2 6.48 9.82 -13.17
N VAL A 3 6.41 10.27 -11.93
CA VAL A 3 7.60 10.72 -11.18
C VAL A 3 8.52 9.56 -10.80
N ILE A 4 7.97 8.40 -10.45
CA ILE A 4 8.77 7.21 -10.09
C ILE A 4 9.47 6.64 -11.31
N LYS A 5 8.86 6.74 -12.49
CA LYS A 5 9.41 6.26 -13.75
C LYS A 5 10.77 6.88 -14.10
N GLU A 6 11.04 8.10 -13.66
CA GLU A 6 12.33 8.77 -13.89
C GLU A 6 13.48 8.15 -13.09
N TYR A 7 13.15 7.38 -12.02
CA TYR A 7 14.10 6.83 -11.07
C TYR A 7 14.11 5.30 -11.00
N ALA A 8 13.24 4.64 -11.76
CA ALA A 8 13.08 3.18 -11.74
C ALA A 8 13.07 2.61 -13.17
N ASN A 9 13.76 1.50 -13.36
CA ASN A 9 13.77 0.79 -14.65
C ASN A 9 12.40 0.22 -14.99
N VAL A 10 11.72 -0.35 -14.01
CA VAL A 10 10.37 -0.91 -14.14
C VAL A 10 9.54 -0.58 -12.90
N VAL A 11 8.30 -0.19 -13.12
CA VAL A 11 7.32 0.09 -12.06
C VAL A 11 6.14 -0.86 -12.19
N HIS A 12 5.83 -1.58 -11.12
CA HIS A 12 4.66 -2.46 -11.04
C HIS A 12 3.55 -1.80 -10.24
N GLY A 13 2.35 -1.73 -10.82
CA GLY A 13 1.15 -1.23 -10.17
C GLY A 13 0.17 -2.38 -9.92
N PHE A 14 -0.45 -2.38 -8.73
CA PHE A 14 -1.39 -3.41 -8.31
C PHE A 14 -2.68 -2.77 -7.85
N ASP A 15 -3.78 -3.15 -8.46
CA ASP A 15 -5.12 -2.71 -8.06
C ASP A 15 -6.17 -3.71 -8.57
N SER A 16 -7.31 -3.79 -7.91
CA SER A 16 -8.45 -4.57 -8.39
C SER A 16 -9.12 -3.92 -9.59
N TRP A 17 -9.05 -2.60 -9.73
CA TRP A 17 -9.72 -1.72 -10.69
C TRP A 17 -11.26 -1.76 -10.61
N THR A 18 -11.79 -2.64 -9.76
CA THR A 18 -13.24 -2.83 -9.58
C THR A 18 -13.80 -2.03 -8.39
N GLY A 19 -12.97 -1.19 -7.80
CA GLY A 19 -13.28 -0.47 -6.56
C GLY A 19 -12.88 -1.26 -5.33
N MET A 20 -13.35 -0.80 -4.16
CA MET A 20 -13.02 -1.43 -2.90
C MET A 20 -13.76 -2.76 -2.73
N PRO A 21 -13.06 -3.87 -2.38
CA PRO A 21 -13.65 -5.20 -2.32
C PRO A 21 -14.63 -5.38 -1.14
N TRP A 22 -14.57 -4.50 -0.15
CA TRP A 22 -15.45 -4.52 1.02
C TRP A 22 -16.00 -3.12 1.29
N PRO A 23 -17.15 -2.99 1.99
CA PRO A 23 -17.64 -1.70 2.45
C PRO A 23 -16.55 -0.99 3.27
N TRP A 24 -16.22 0.21 2.88
CA TRP A 24 -15.31 1.04 3.66
C TRP A 24 -16.06 1.59 4.85
N GLN A 25 -15.84 1.02 6.01
CA GLN A 25 -16.40 1.52 7.27
C GLN A 25 -15.63 2.77 7.73
N LEU A 26 -15.81 3.85 7.01
CA LEU A 26 -15.61 5.18 7.56
C LEU A 26 -16.76 5.40 8.55
N THR A 27 -16.42 5.30 9.85
CA THR A 27 -17.28 5.65 10.96
C THR A 27 -18.34 6.68 10.60
N ARG A 28 -19.60 6.38 10.82
CA ARG A 28 -20.79 7.26 10.99
C ARG A 28 -20.96 8.50 10.10
N LEU A 29 -19.97 8.91 9.32
CA LEU A 29 -19.98 10.15 8.54
C LEU A 29 -20.09 9.95 7.01
N VAL A 30 -19.98 8.71 6.53
CA VAL A 30 -20.13 8.40 5.10
C VAL A 30 -21.19 7.32 4.96
N GLU A 31 -22.20 7.60 4.18
CA GLU A 31 -23.25 6.67 3.86
C GLU A 31 -22.66 5.39 3.25
N PRO A 32 -23.07 4.18 3.71
CA PRO A 32 -22.54 2.91 3.20
C PRO A 32 -22.66 2.77 1.67
N GLU A 33 -23.59 3.48 1.07
CA GLU A 33 -23.89 3.49 -0.36
C GLU A 33 -22.78 4.12 -1.22
N LYS A 34 -21.89 4.90 -0.59
CA LYS A 34 -20.76 5.57 -1.29
C LYS A 34 -19.46 4.76 -1.28
N THR A 35 -19.51 3.53 -0.79
CA THR A 35 -18.37 2.62 -0.73
C THR A 35 -18.52 1.47 -1.72
N GLY A 36 -17.43 0.92 -2.21
CA GLY A 36 -17.46 -0.21 -3.14
C GLY A 36 -17.27 0.19 -4.61
N PRO A 37 -18.09 -0.31 -5.54
CA PRO A 37 -17.88 -0.13 -7.00
C PRO A 37 -17.77 1.32 -7.48
N HIS A 38 -18.28 2.28 -6.71
CA HIS A 38 -18.20 3.71 -7.05
C HIS A 38 -16.77 4.27 -7.08
N LEU A 39 -15.82 3.59 -6.45
CA LEU A 39 -14.40 3.91 -6.48
C LEU A 39 -13.63 3.10 -7.52
N ALA A 40 -14.33 2.33 -8.36
CA ALA A 40 -13.72 1.62 -9.46
C ALA A 40 -13.08 2.61 -10.45
N ALA A 41 -11.89 2.28 -10.92
CA ALA A 41 -11.28 3.04 -11.99
C ALA A 41 -12.09 2.86 -13.28
N LYS A 42 -12.35 3.97 -13.98
CA LYS A 42 -13.08 3.92 -15.25
C LYS A 42 -12.28 3.21 -16.36
N THR A 43 -10.97 3.27 -16.27
CA THR A 43 -10.04 2.68 -17.24
C THR A 43 -8.81 2.15 -16.52
N ILE A 44 -8.35 0.96 -16.91
CA ILE A 44 -7.05 0.44 -16.48
C ILE A 44 -5.99 1.11 -17.36
N PRO A 45 -4.92 1.69 -16.79
CA PRO A 45 -3.83 2.27 -17.55
C PRO A 45 -3.19 1.21 -18.48
N GLN A 46 -2.74 1.64 -19.63
CA GLN A 46 -2.00 0.73 -20.53
C GLN A 46 -0.62 0.41 -19.96
N THR A 47 -0.22 -0.85 -20.10
CA THR A 47 1.14 -1.29 -19.76
C THR A 47 2.10 -0.97 -20.90
N ASP A 48 3.36 -0.70 -20.53
CA ASP A 48 4.50 -0.66 -21.45
C ASP A 48 5.67 -1.45 -20.83
N ASP A 49 6.82 -1.43 -21.46
CA ASP A 49 8.00 -2.16 -20.96
C ASP A 49 8.51 -1.65 -19.61
N THR A 50 8.10 -0.46 -19.20
CA THR A 50 8.52 0.21 -17.97
C THR A 50 7.41 0.34 -16.92
N GLN A 51 6.14 0.13 -17.30
CA GLN A 51 4.99 0.20 -16.41
C GLN A 51 4.10 -1.04 -16.63
N ILE A 52 4.05 -1.90 -15.64
CA ILE A 52 3.30 -3.15 -15.67
C ILE A 52 2.20 -3.11 -14.62
N PHE A 53 0.95 -3.27 -15.04
CA PHE A 53 -0.20 -3.27 -14.14
C PHE A 53 -0.73 -4.69 -13.92
N TRP A 54 -0.97 -5.01 -12.66
CA TRP A 54 -1.49 -6.29 -12.20
C TRP A 54 -2.93 -6.07 -11.73
N SER A 55 -3.87 -6.60 -12.49
CA SER A 55 -5.30 -6.46 -12.19
C SER A 55 -5.79 -7.61 -11.33
N GLY A 56 -6.36 -7.31 -10.16
CA GLY A 56 -6.91 -8.27 -9.23
C GLY A 56 -6.56 -7.95 -7.77
N LEU A 57 -7.04 -8.78 -6.86
CA LEU A 57 -6.71 -8.65 -5.45
C LEU A 57 -5.23 -8.97 -5.19
N PHE A 58 -4.67 -8.41 -4.12
CA PHE A 58 -3.26 -8.64 -3.75
C PHE A 58 -2.94 -10.12 -3.52
N GLU A 59 -3.87 -10.88 -2.93
CA GLU A 59 -3.75 -12.32 -2.70
C GLU A 59 -3.61 -13.14 -4.00
N ASP A 60 -4.12 -12.64 -5.11
CA ASP A 60 -4.06 -13.30 -6.42
C ASP A 60 -2.88 -12.83 -7.28
N THR A 61 -2.51 -11.56 -7.15
CA THR A 61 -1.55 -10.90 -8.05
C THR A 61 -0.13 -10.94 -7.52
N LEU A 62 0.08 -10.68 -6.21
CA LEU A 62 1.43 -10.65 -5.63
C LEU A 62 2.16 -12.01 -5.69
N PRO A 63 1.52 -13.17 -5.46
CA PRO A 63 2.20 -14.46 -5.64
C PRO A 63 2.68 -14.69 -7.07
N LYS A 64 1.91 -14.25 -8.07
CA LYS A 64 2.30 -14.34 -9.49
C LYS A 64 3.47 -13.39 -9.80
N PHE A 65 3.44 -12.19 -9.22
CA PHE A 65 4.53 -11.23 -9.32
C PHE A 65 5.83 -11.79 -8.76
N ILE A 66 5.83 -12.29 -7.50
CA ILE A 66 7.00 -12.86 -6.84
C ILE A 66 7.57 -14.03 -7.65
N LYS A 67 6.70 -14.92 -8.14
CA LYS A 67 7.14 -16.04 -8.97
C LYS A 67 7.85 -15.60 -10.25
N LYS A 68 7.46 -14.46 -10.82
CA LYS A 68 8.05 -13.92 -12.06
C LYS A 68 9.27 -13.04 -11.81
N TYR A 69 9.29 -12.31 -10.69
CA TYR A 69 10.29 -11.30 -10.35
C TYR A 69 10.84 -11.58 -8.94
N ASP A 70 11.65 -12.63 -8.83
CA ASP A 70 12.27 -13.03 -7.56
C ASP A 70 13.56 -12.23 -7.32
N HIS A 71 13.40 -10.95 -7.00
CA HIS A 71 14.49 -10.05 -6.67
C HIS A 71 14.07 -9.00 -5.63
N PRO A 72 15.04 -8.35 -4.95
CA PRO A 72 14.73 -7.29 -3.98
C PRO A 72 13.96 -6.13 -4.59
N ILE A 73 13.04 -5.60 -3.81
CA ILE A 73 12.25 -4.41 -4.14
C ILE A 73 13.04 -3.17 -3.71
N SER A 74 13.28 -2.24 -4.62
CA SER A 74 13.97 -0.98 -4.29
C SER A 74 13.04 0.03 -3.63
N PHE A 75 11.78 0.08 -4.09
CA PHE A 75 10.78 1.04 -3.63
C PHE A 75 9.41 0.37 -3.55
N LEU A 76 8.77 0.48 -2.40
CA LEU A 76 7.43 -0.04 -2.15
C LEU A 76 6.51 1.08 -1.66
N HIS A 77 5.48 1.40 -2.42
CA HIS A 77 4.43 2.34 -2.00
C HIS A 77 3.13 1.58 -1.72
N ILE A 78 2.66 1.63 -0.47
CA ILE A 78 1.39 1.05 -0.03
C ILE A 78 0.43 2.18 0.29
N ASP A 79 -0.57 2.36 -0.57
CA ASP A 79 -1.63 3.35 -0.41
C ASP A 79 -3.01 2.69 -0.48
N SER A 80 -3.14 1.58 0.20
CA SER A 80 -4.38 0.83 0.32
C SER A 80 -5.24 1.35 1.48
N ASN A 81 -6.57 1.34 1.30
CA ASN A 81 -7.50 1.87 2.30
C ASN A 81 -7.84 0.90 3.45
N TYR A 82 -7.24 -0.30 3.47
CA TYR A 82 -7.55 -1.31 4.48
C TYR A 82 -6.30 -1.81 5.19
N TYR A 83 -6.43 -2.00 6.51
CA TYR A 83 -5.43 -2.68 7.32
C TYR A 83 -5.07 -4.07 6.76
N ARG A 84 -6.10 -4.85 6.40
CA ARG A 84 -5.92 -6.18 5.80
C ARG A 84 -5.09 -6.12 4.52
N SER A 85 -5.37 -5.18 3.64
CA SER A 85 -4.65 -5.00 2.38
C SER A 85 -3.18 -4.65 2.61
N ALA A 86 -2.90 -3.69 3.50
CA ALA A 86 -1.53 -3.33 3.86
C ALA A 86 -0.77 -4.50 4.49
N THR A 87 -1.42 -5.25 5.40
CA THR A 87 -0.84 -6.45 6.01
C THR A 87 -0.56 -7.55 4.99
N GLN A 88 -1.46 -7.79 4.05
CA GLN A 88 -1.25 -8.75 2.96
C GLN A 88 -0.03 -8.39 2.12
N VAL A 89 0.09 -7.12 1.70
CA VAL A 89 1.23 -6.66 0.89
C VAL A 89 2.54 -6.89 1.64
N LEU A 90 2.64 -6.44 2.90
CA LEU A 90 3.84 -6.62 3.71
C LEU A 90 4.20 -8.08 3.93
N SER A 91 3.20 -8.94 4.21
CA SER A 91 3.42 -10.37 4.46
C SER A 91 3.83 -11.12 3.19
N LEU A 92 3.17 -10.86 2.07
CA LEU A 92 3.45 -11.56 0.82
C LEU A 92 4.80 -11.13 0.21
N LEU A 93 5.20 -9.88 0.39
CA LEU A 93 6.45 -9.34 -0.14
C LEU A 93 7.61 -9.40 0.88
N ASP A 94 7.43 -10.02 2.04
CA ASP A 94 8.37 -9.98 3.16
C ASP A 94 9.81 -10.35 2.75
N THR A 95 9.98 -11.40 1.98
CA THR A 95 11.30 -11.86 1.50
C THR A 95 11.93 -10.96 0.46
N ASN A 96 11.12 -10.19 -0.29
CA ASN A 96 11.59 -9.27 -1.31
C ASN A 96 11.89 -7.87 -0.75
N ILE A 97 11.39 -7.56 0.45
CA ILE A 97 11.67 -6.30 1.15
C ILE A 97 12.96 -6.45 1.95
N THR A 98 13.96 -5.65 1.63
CA THR A 98 15.27 -5.67 2.29
C THR A 98 15.55 -4.37 3.05
N LYS A 99 16.69 -4.29 3.74
CA LYS A 99 17.16 -3.06 4.40
C LYS A 99 17.35 -1.88 3.44
N ASP A 100 17.52 -2.15 2.14
CA ASP A 100 17.72 -1.12 1.12
C ASP A 100 16.40 -0.67 0.49
N THR A 101 15.29 -1.38 0.76
CA THR A 101 13.96 -1.01 0.28
C THR A 101 13.48 0.27 0.94
N ILE A 102 13.11 1.27 0.14
CA ILE A 102 12.37 2.44 0.63
C ILE A 102 10.89 2.07 0.66
N ILE A 103 10.28 2.15 1.84
CA ILE A 103 8.86 1.87 2.04
C ILE A 103 8.13 3.19 2.25
N VAL A 104 7.13 3.47 1.43
CA VAL A 104 6.21 4.59 1.62
C VAL A 104 4.84 4.04 1.97
N ILE A 105 4.30 4.50 3.09
CA ILE A 105 2.99 4.09 3.59
C ILE A 105 2.06 5.29 3.59
N GLY A 106 0.90 5.13 2.97
CA GLY A 106 -0.21 6.07 3.07
C GLY A 106 -0.98 5.97 4.38
N GLN A 107 -1.91 6.91 4.61
CA GLN A 107 -2.81 6.93 5.76
C GLN A 107 -2.09 6.95 7.12
N CYS A 108 -1.05 7.77 7.24
CA CYS A 108 -0.25 7.93 8.48
C CYS A 108 -0.65 9.21 9.22
N HIS A 109 -1.83 9.21 9.85
CA HIS A 109 -2.38 10.38 10.53
C HIS A 109 -1.73 10.66 11.89
N ALA A 110 -1.27 9.62 12.59
CA ALA A 110 -0.62 9.76 13.88
C ALA A 110 0.56 8.79 14.02
N PHE A 111 1.67 9.28 14.55
CA PHE A 111 2.87 8.49 14.83
C PHE A 111 2.99 8.12 16.31
N GLU A 112 2.33 8.84 17.20
CA GLU A 112 2.37 8.59 18.63
C GLU A 112 1.42 7.46 19.03
N GLN A 113 1.83 6.68 20.04
CA GLN A 113 1.11 5.48 20.46
C GLN A 113 -0.27 5.80 21.08
N ALA A 114 -0.42 6.96 21.70
CA ALA A 114 -1.70 7.44 22.24
C ALA A 114 -2.72 7.72 21.13
N ASP A 115 -2.25 8.29 20.03
CA ASP A 115 -3.08 8.61 18.88
C ASP A 115 -3.43 7.38 18.05
N LEU A 116 -2.59 6.35 18.03
CA LEU A 116 -2.87 5.10 17.35
C LEU A 116 -4.09 4.38 17.92
N LYS A 117 -4.32 4.43 19.23
CA LYS A 117 -5.53 3.85 19.86
C LYS A 117 -6.80 4.58 19.41
N LYS A 118 -6.72 5.90 19.23
CA LYS A 118 -7.85 6.73 18.81
C LYS A 118 -8.18 6.60 17.33
N TRP A 119 -7.17 6.40 16.48
CA TRP A 119 -7.27 6.44 15.03
C TRP A 119 -6.99 5.11 14.33
N SER A 120 -6.73 4.02 15.10
CA SER A 120 -6.19 2.75 14.61
C SER A 120 -7.04 2.07 13.54
N ASN A 121 -8.35 2.24 13.59
CA ASN A 121 -9.24 1.43 12.75
C ASN A 121 -9.55 2.06 11.38
N VAL A 122 -9.27 3.35 11.19
CA VAL A 122 -9.69 4.07 9.98
C VAL A 122 -8.58 4.91 9.37
N TRP A 123 -7.76 5.58 10.19
CA TRP A 123 -6.84 6.63 9.70
C TRP A 123 -5.35 6.27 9.80
N ASN A 124 -5.00 5.17 10.45
CA ASN A 124 -3.62 4.73 10.65
C ASN A 124 -3.39 3.26 10.29
N HIS A 125 -4.25 2.69 9.49
CA HIS A 125 -4.17 1.26 9.17
C HIS A 125 -2.84 0.87 8.49
N GLY A 126 -2.27 1.72 7.65
CA GLY A 126 -0.94 1.48 7.06
C GLY A 126 0.16 1.42 8.11
N LEU A 127 0.21 2.39 9.03
CA LEU A 127 1.18 2.42 10.10
C LEU A 127 1.00 1.27 11.10
N LEU A 128 -0.25 0.90 11.40
CA LEU A 128 -0.56 -0.25 12.25
C LEU A 128 -0.12 -1.56 11.61
N ALA A 129 -0.32 -1.72 10.30
CA ALA A 129 0.15 -2.87 9.55
C ALA A 129 1.69 -2.99 9.64
N CYS A 130 2.42 -1.89 9.47
CA CYS A 130 3.87 -1.85 9.64
C CYS A 130 4.31 -2.26 11.05
N LYS A 131 3.65 -1.77 12.08
CA LYS A 131 3.95 -2.15 13.48
C LYS A 131 3.72 -3.63 13.76
N ASN A 132 2.66 -4.19 13.19
CA ASN A 132 2.28 -5.59 13.41
C ASN A 132 3.01 -6.56 12.48
N TRP A 133 3.72 -6.08 11.47
CA TRP A 133 4.48 -6.90 10.54
C TRP A 133 5.66 -7.64 11.19
N GLY A 134 6.12 -7.15 12.35
CA GLY A 134 7.22 -7.79 13.11
C GLY A 134 8.63 -7.36 12.67
N ARG A 135 8.76 -6.50 11.66
CA ARG A 135 10.03 -5.91 11.25
C ARG A 135 10.12 -4.45 11.69
N ASN A 136 11.30 -4.03 12.11
CA ASN A 136 11.52 -2.68 12.63
C ASN A 136 11.73 -1.69 11.48
N ILE A 137 10.73 -0.86 11.18
CA ILE A 137 10.84 0.22 10.21
C ILE A 137 11.24 1.50 10.93
N GLN A 138 12.34 2.10 10.47
CA GLN A 138 12.72 3.45 10.88
C GLN A 138 12.18 4.46 9.87
N PHE A 139 11.15 5.21 10.26
CA PHE A 139 10.63 6.31 9.46
C PHE A 139 11.56 7.51 9.56
N PHE A 140 11.86 8.13 8.41
CA PHE A 140 12.76 9.28 8.29
C PHE A 140 12.12 10.49 7.60
N SER A 141 10.95 10.33 6.99
CA SER A 141 10.24 11.43 6.32
C SER A 141 8.72 11.24 6.43
N ARG A 142 8.02 12.36 6.44
CA ARG A 142 6.57 12.44 6.38
C ARG A 142 6.16 13.68 5.58
N ASN A 143 5.14 13.56 4.76
CA ASN A 143 4.56 14.69 4.05
C ASN A 143 3.20 15.10 4.64
N HIS A 144 2.65 16.23 4.15
CA HIS A 144 1.34 16.74 4.59
C HIS A 144 0.17 15.93 4.00
N PHE A 145 0.40 15.05 3.03
CA PHE A 145 -0.59 14.10 2.50
C PHE A 145 -0.69 12.81 3.35
N LEU A 146 -0.14 12.84 4.55
CA LEU A 146 -0.22 11.74 5.51
C LEU A 146 0.46 10.46 5.01
N GLN A 147 1.53 10.60 4.24
CA GLN A 147 2.40 9.51 3.85
C GLN A 147 3.70 9.57 4.65
N ALA A 148 4.22 8.43 5.03
CA ALA A 148 5.49 8.30 5.73
C ALA A 148 6.44 7.40 4.95
N ALA A 149 7.71 7.80 4.87
CA ALA A 149 8.78 7.03 4.26
C ALA A 149 9.74 6.49 5.31
N GLY A 150 10.13 5.24 5.15
CA GLY A 150 11.04 4.56 6.05
C GLY A 150 11.83 3.44 5.39
N LYS A 151 12.75 2.85 6.16
CA LYS A 151 13.52 1.66 5.79
C LYS A 151 13.52 0.67 6.94
N ILE A 152 13.77 -0.60 6.65
CA ILE A 152 14.03 -1.61 7.67
C ILE A 152 15.39 -1.30 8.32
N LYS A 153 15.39 -1.38 9.65
CA LYS A 153 16.57 -1.15 10.49
C LYS A 153 17.47 -2.39 10.55
#